data_f7bed2e95b5bdc91d6fec1c83e18d1bd
#
_entry.id   f7bed2e95b5bdc91d6fec1c83e18d1bd
#
_cell.length_a   1.000
_cell.length_b   1.000
_cell.length_c   1.000
_cell.angle_alpha   90.00
_cell.angle_beta   90.00
_cell.angle_gamma   90.00
#
_symmetry.space_group_name_H-M   'P 1'
#
loop_
_entity.id
_entity.type
_entity.pdbx_description
1 polymer ?
#
loop_
_entity_poly.entity_id
_entity_poly.type
_entity_poly.pdbx_seq_one_letter_code
_entity_poly.pdbx_strand_id
1 'polypeptide(L)'
;MEQSTSKYITLLKDEYIIFLNYLKARIPTFHNSNLFFRDLHYAIKTFLEIKDMKVSYAESELLATEFSEFLESKGILLKVNELGWKLNYTEFTTVKQGDPF
;
A
#
# COMPACT_ATOMS: atom_id res chain seq x y z
N MET A 1 1.50 16.73 15.72
CA MET A 1 1.98 15.61 15.34
C MET A 1 1.05 14.57 15.14
N GLU A 2 0.38 14.10 16.13
CA GLU A 2 -0.56 13.07 15.94
C GLU A 2 -1.63 13.45 15.01
N GLN A 3 -2.00 14.71 14.98
CA GLN A 3 -3.04 15.11 14.08
C GLN A 3 -2.63 15.03 12.66
N SER A 4 -1.36 15.32 12.35
CA SER A 4 -0.89 15.18 10.98
C SER A 4 -0.94 13.74 10.56
N THR A 5 -0.49 12.84 11.42
CA THR A 5 -0.50 11.42 11.10
C THR A 5 -1.92 10.93 10.88
N SER A 6 -2.86 11.38 11.72
CA SER A 6 -4.24 10.99 11.56
C SER A 6 -4.81 11.43 10.23
N LYS A 7 -4.43 12.61 9.79
CA LYS A 7 -4.93 13.13 8.53
C LYS A 7 -4.43 12.28 7.37
N TYR A 8 -3.16 11.92 7.41
CA TYR A 8 -2.57 11.14 6.33
C TYR A 8 -3.13 9.72 6.30
N ILE A 9 -3.32 9.12 7.48
CA ILE A 9 -3.83 7.75 7.50
C ILE A 9 -5.29 7.75 7.02
N THR A 10 -6.06 8.77 7.36
CA THR A 10 -7.43 8.87 6.90
C THR A 10 -7.47 8.98 5.37
N LEU A 11 -6.59 9.78 4.81
CA LEU A 11 -6.52 9.92 3.36
C LEU A 11 -6.18 8.58 2.71
N LEU A 12 -5.20 7.88 3.26
CA LEU A 12 -4.79 6.59 2.70
C LEU A 12 -5.94 5.60 2.75
N LYS A 13 -6.67 5.57 3.86
CA LYS A 13 -7.78 4.64 3.98
C LYS A 13 -8.91 4.99 3.03
N ASP A 14 -9.18 6.28 2.88
CA ASP A 14 -10.24 6.72 1.99
C ASP A 14 -9.91 6.42 0.53
N GLU A 15 -8.63 6.52 0.19
CA GLU A 15 -8.19 6.33 -1.20
C GLU A 15 -7.41 5.04 -1.38
N TYR A 16 -7.72 4.03 -0.60
CA TYR A 16 -6.88 2.84 -0.64
C TYR A 16 -6.88 2.14 -2.01
N ILE A 17 -7.98 2.21 -2.73
CA ILE A 17 -8.01 1.61 -4.07
C ILE A 17 -7.10 2.38 -5.01
N ILE A 18 -7.12 3.71 -4.91
CA ILE A 18 -6.24 4.53 -5.73
C ILE A 18 -4.79 4.24 -5.37
N PHE A 19 -4.52 4.08 -4.07
CA PHE A 19 -3.17 3.76 -3.64
C PHE A 19 -2.72 2.40 -4.18
N LEU A 20 -3.61 1.41 -4.16
CA LEU A 20 -3.24 0.09 -4.67
C LEU A 20 -2.90 0.14 -6.15
N ASN A 21 -3.64 0.94 -6.92
CA ASN A 21 -3.32 1.09 -8.33
C ASN A 21 -2.00 1.81 -8.52
N TYR A 22 -1.69 2.78 -7.67
CA TYR A 22 -0.42 3.47 -7.70
C TYR A 22 0.71 2.48 -7.39
N LEU A 23 0.51 1.65 -6.37
CA LEU A 23 1.49 0.64 -5.97
C LEU A 23 1.80 -0.29 -7.13
N LYS A 24 0.75 -0.76 -7.81
CA LYS A 24 0.94 -1.67 -8.92
C LYS A 24 1.73 -1.01 -10.05
N ALA A 25 1.51 0.27 -10.26
CA ALA A 25 2.22 0.97 -11.32
C ALA A 25 3.70 1.15 -11.00
N ARG A 26 4.04 1.23 -9.71
CA ARG A 26 5.42 1.46 -9.32
C ARG A 26 6.19 0.19 -9.06
N ILE A 27 5.51 -0.81 -8.56
CA ILE A 27 6.14 -2.07 -8.19
C ILE A 27 5.33 -3.17 -8.83
N PRO A 28 5.94 -4.05 -9.60
CA PRO A 28 5.18 -5.13 -10.26
C PRO A 28 4.52 -6.00 -9.20
N THR A 29 3.23 -5.83 -9.04
CA THR A 29 2.47 -6.61 -8.07
C THR A 29 1.26 -7.20 -8.77
N PHE A 30 0.82 -8.34 -8.29
CA PHE A 30 -0.38 -8.97 -8.78
C PHE A 30 -0.89 -9.89 -7.70
N HIS A 31 -2.04 -10.47 -7.94
CA HIS A 31 -2.67 -11.33 -6.93
C HIS A 31 -1.70 -12.47 -6.57
N ASN A 32 -1.51 -12.66 -5.29
CA ASN A 32 -0.62 -13.68 -4.72
C ASN A 32 0.87 -13.34 -4.81
N SER A 33 1.23 -12.15 -5.27
CA SER A 33 2.63 -11.78 -5.27
C SER A 33 3.04 -11.33 -3.87
N ASN A 34 4.33 -11.35 -3.62
CA ASN A 34 4.85 -10.91 -2.32
C ASN A 34 4.99 -9.40 -2.30
N LEU A 35 4.70 -8.82 -1.15
CA LEU A 35 4.90 -7.39 -0.93
C LEU A 35 5.66 -7.24 0.37
N PHE A 36 6.74 -6.49 0.34
CA PHE A 36 7.56 -6.29 1.52
C PHE A 36 7.27 -4.95 2.18
N PHE A 37 7.49 -4.89 3.49
CA PHE A 37 7.22 -3.67 4.23
C PHE A 37 7.98 -2.49 3.63
N ARG A 38 9.22 -2.72 3.22
CA ARG A 38 10.03 -1.67 2.62
C ARG A 38 9.34 -1.08 1.39
N ASP A 39 8.74 -1.94 0.57
CA ASP A 39 8.08 -1.50 -0.63
C ASP A 39 6.84 -0.68 -0.31
N LEU A 40 6.07 -1.13 0.67
CA LEU A 40 4.87 -0.42 1.08
C LEU A 40 5.24 0.94 1.66
N HIS A 41 6.26 0.97 2.50
CA HIS A 41 6.72 2.20 3.13
C HIS A 41 7.13 3.22 2.05
N TYR A 42 7.91 2.77 1.08
CA TYR A 42 8.38 3.66 0.02
C TYR A 42 7.21 4.16 -0.81
N ALA A 43 6.28 3.28 -1.12
CA ALA A 43 5.12 3.66 -1.93
C ALA A 43 4.25 4.69 -1.22
N ILE A 44 4.07 4.53 0.09
CA ILE A 44 3.27 5.49 0.85
C ILE A 44 3.94 6.86 0.84
N LYS A 45 5.25 6.90 1.04
CA LYS A 45 5.95 8.15 1.08
C LYS A 45 5.84 8.88 -0.26
N THR A 46 6.09 8.16 -1.35
CA THR A 46 6.04 8.78 -2.66
C THR A 46 4.62 9.14 -3.08
N PHE A 47 3.63 8.33 -2.68
CA PHE A 47 2.24 8.62 -2.98
C PHE A 47 1.83 9.95 -2.34
N LEU A 48 2.24 10.16 -1.07
CA LEU A 48 1.92 11.40 -0.39
C LEU A 48 2.68 12.58 -1.00
N GLU A 49 3.90 12.35 -1.45
CA GLU A 49 4.66 13.41 -2.09
C GLU A 49 4.00 13.88 -3.36
N ILE A 50 3.42 12.98 -4.13
CA ILE A 50 2.71 13.35 -5.33
C ILE A 50 1.53 14.23 -5.00
N LYS A 51 0.92 14.03 -3.83
CA LYS A 51 -0.19 14.84 -3.40
C LYS A 51 0.30 16.11 -2.67
N ASP A 52 1.59 16.40 -2.78
CA ASP A 52 2.19 17.58 -2.19
C ASP A 52 2.12 17.52 -0.68
N MET A 53 2.21 16.34 -0.12
CA MET A 53 2.19 16.14 1.32
C MET A 53 3.50 15.51 1.71
N LYS A 54 4.38 16.27 2.35
CA LYS A 54 5.66 15.75 2.74
C LYS A 54 5.62 15.21 4.15
N VAL A 55 6.10 14.01 4.32
CA VAL A 55 6.18 13.39 5.64
C VAL A 55 7.60 12.95 5.86
N SER A 56 8.02 12.91 7.11
CA SER A 56 9.36 12.46 7.43
C SER A 56 9.44 10.94 7.24
N TYR A 57 10.65 10.43 7.24
CA TYR A 57 10.84 9.00 7.13
C TYR A 57 10.13 8.29 8.29
N ALA A 58 10.28 8.83 9.51
CA ALA A 58 9.67 8.20 10.67
C ALA A 58 8.15 8.24 10.61
N GLU A 59 7.59 9.34 10.13
CA GLU A 59 6.14 9.42 10.00
C GLU A 59 5.63 8.44 8.96
N SER A 60 6.32 8.32 7.84
CA SER A 60 5.88 7.41 6.80
C SER A 60 6.00 5.96 7.25
N GLU A 61 6.95 5.68 8.12
CA GLU A 61 7.08 4.33 8.65
C GLU A 61 5.88 3.98 9.54
N LEU A 62 5.47 4.93 10.39
CA LEU A 62 4.30 4.72 11.22
C LEU A 62 3.05 4.57 10.37
N LEU A 63 2.94 5.36 9.32
CA LEU A 63 1.80 5.27 8.42
C LEU A 63 1.77 3.92 7.73
N ALA A 64 2.94 3.42 7.34
CA ALA A 64 3.00 2.11 6.68
C ALA A 64 2.53 1.02 7.62
N THR A 65 2.93 1.09 8.88
CA THR A 65 2.51 0.10 9.86
C THR A 65 0.99 0.14 10.04
N GLU A 66 0.45 1.33 10.23
CA GLU A 66 -0.97 1.46 10.47
C GLU A 66 -1.80 1.11 9.24
N PHE A 67 -1.34 1.53 8.08
CA PHE A 67 -2.06 1.26 6.85
C PHE A 67 -2.01 -0.22 6.49
N SER A 68 -0.89 -0.88 6.80
CA SER A 68 -0.81 -2.31 6.53
C SER A 68 -1.81 -3.08 7.39
N GLU A 69 -2.03 -2.63 8.63
CA GLU A 69 -3.02 -3.26 9.48
C GLU A 69 -4.43 -3.07 8.92
N PHE A 70 -4.68 -1.91 8.35
CA PHE A 70 -5.95 -1.65 7.72
C PHE A 70 -6.15 -2.60 6.53
N LEU A 71 -5.13 -2.76 5.69
CA LEU A 71 -5.25 -3.66 4.55
C LEU A 71 -5.35 -5.11 4.97
N GLU A 72 -4.69 -5.47 6.08
CA GLU A 72 -4.83 -6.81 6.62
C GLU A 72 -6.26 -7.04 7.10
N SER A 73 -6.87 -6.04 7.72
CA SER A 73 -8.23 -6.18 8.21
C SER A 73 -9.23 -6.36 7.07
N LYS A 74 -8.87 -5.90 5.89
CA LYS A 74 -9.73 -6.08 4.72
C LYS A 74 -9.40 -7.36 3.97
N GLY A 75 -8.41 -8.10 4.45
CA GLY A 75 -8.01 -9.33 3.77
C GLY A 75 -7.19 -9.13 2.52
N ILE A 76 -6.76 -7.89 2.26
CA ILE A 76 -5.97 -7.59 1.07
C ILE A 76 -4.52 -8.01 1.25
N LEU A 77 -4.00 -7.88 2.46
CA LEU A 77 -2.64 -8.32 2.79
C LEU A 77 -2.72 -9.49 3.74
N LEU A 78 -2.02 -10.56 3.40
CA LEU A 78 -1.96 -11.76 4.25
C LEU A 78 -0.53 -11.88 4.73
N LYS A 79 -0.33 -11.74 6.05
CA LYS A 79 1.01 -11.73 6.59
C LYS A 79 1.70 -13.06 6.40
N VAL A 80 2.92 -12.99 5.90
CA VAL A 80 3.71 -14.20 5.65
C VAL A 80 4.82 -14.30 6.70
N ASN A 81 5.45 -13.18 7.01
CA ASN A 81 6.46 -13.13 8.05
C ASN A 81 6.59 -11.69 8.51
N GLU A 82 7.60 -11.43 9.34
CA GLU A 82 7.75 -10.11 9.92
C GLU A 82 8.00 -9.03 8.88
N LEU A 83 8.54 -9.40 7.73
CA LEU A 83 8.97 -8.43 6.74
C LEU A 83 8.03 -8.22 5.58
N GLY A 84 6.99 -9.00 5.49
CA GLY A 84 6.14 -8.85 4.32
C GLY A 84 4.87 -9.67 4.29
N TRP A 85 4.16 -9.50 3.21
CA TRP A 85 2.84 -10.10 3.04
C TRP A 85 2.70 -10.71 1.68
N LYS A 86 1.64 -11.48 1.51
CA LYS A 86 1.20 -11.93 0.21
C LYS A 86 0.01 -11.06 -0.14
N LEU A 87 -0.03 -10.56 -1.35
CA LEU A 87 -1.11 -9.68 -1.80
C LEU A 87 -2.30 -10.52 -2.23
N ASN A 88 -3.42 -10.34 -1.54
CA ASN A 88 -4.63 -11.08 -1.83
C ASN A 88 -5.66 -10.11 -2.42
N TYR A 89 -5.44 -9.72 -3.66
CA TYR A 89 -6.29 -8.74 -4.29
C TYR A 89 -6.54 -9.18 -5.72
N THR A 90 -7.69 -9.81 -5.93
CA THR A 90 -7.99 -10.44 -7.20
C THR A 90 -8.12 -9.44 -8.34
N GLU A 91 -8.33 -8.16 -8.02
CA GLU A 91 -8.38 -7.15 -9.07
C GLU A 91 -7.05 -7.06 -9.79
N PHE A 92 -5.97 -7.55 -9.19
CA PHE A 92 -4.65 -7.52 -9.79
C PHE A 92 -4.31 -8.85 -10.45
N THR A 93 -5.29 -9.56 -10.93
CA THR A 93 -5.04 -10.83 -11.57
C THR A 93 -4.42 -10.58 -12.94
N THR A 94 -3.32 -11.24 -13.19
CA THR A 94 -2.66 -11.02 -14.44
C THR A 94 -3.27 -11.77 -15.57
N VAL A 95 -4.00 -12.75 -15.24
CA VAL A 95 -4.62 -13.54 -16.24
C VAL A 95 -5.34 -12.73 -17.20
N LYS A 96 -5.96 -11.77 -16.80
CA LYS A 96 -6.71 -11.05 -17.59
C LYS A 96 -6.01 -10.34 -18.54
N GLN A 97 -4.94 -10.13 -18.34
CA GLN A 97 -4.40 -9.38 -19.19
C GLN A 97 -4.19 -9.97 -20.30
N GLY A 98 -4.18 -10.88 -20.15
CA GLY A 98 -4.11 -11.44 -21.25
C GLY A 98 -5.01 -11.25 -22.17
N ASP A 99 -5.23 -11.29 -21.90
CA ASP A 99 -5.86 -11.03 -22.50
C ASP A 99 -6.02 -10.29 -22.96
N PRO A 100 -5.90 -10.32 -23.38
CA PRO A 100 -5.69 -9.74 -23.89
C PRO A 100 -5.74 -8.86 -23.84
N PHE A 101 -5.55 -8.80 -23.68
CA PHE A 101 -5.65 -7.96 -23.64
C PHE A 101 -5.21 -7.80 -24.07
#